data_7436e8752a5acbe1a52fc11c29a7d097
#
_entry.id   7436e8752a5acbe1a52fc11c29a7d097
#
_cell.length_a   1.000
_cell.length_b   1.000
_cell.length_c   1.000
_cell.angle_alpha   90.00
_cell.angle_beta   90.00
_cell.angle_gamma   90.00
#
_symmetry.space_group_name_H-M   'P 1'
#
loop_
_entity.id
_entity.type
_entity.pdbx_description
1 polymer ?
#
loop_
_entity_poly.entity_id
_entity_poly.type
_entity_poly.pdbx_seq_one_letter_code
_entity_poly.pdbx_strand_id
1 'polypeptide(L)'
;MLRPAHIGHLAMLRSLIRDGARDGSFQPELAWDSAESERFFAELKQALKSGYFVVQDRETHEMSTVAVPGYVYWADENIGAEPPVGFGLFRAVRGGGFELWLAGLEGALRGKGHGKAMLKALFETPTGRATRFVRVRRSSRYAEAVARLLEVHGFTA
;
A
#
# COMPACT_ATOMS: atom_id res chain seq x y z
N MET A 1 -11.62 -4.46 -9.74
CA MET A 1 -12.39 -3.34 -9.14
C MET A 1 -11.79 -2.93 -7.81
N LEU A 2 -11.86 -1.66 -7.50
CA LEU A 2 -11.24 -1.05 -6.32
C LEU A 2 -12.30 -0.47 -5.37
N ARG A 3 -12.12 -0.67 -4.06
CA ARG A 3 -12.95 -0.04 -3.02
C ARG A 3 -12.09 0.43 -1.85
N PRO A 4 -12.56 1.43 -1.07
CA PRO A 4 -11.86 1.84 0.14
C PRO A 4 -11.63 0.67 1.10
N ALA A 5 -10.43 0.61 1.67
CA ALA A 5 -10.09 -0.37 2.69
C ALA A 5 -10.74 0.01 4.04
N HIS A 6 -11.11 -0.99 4.81
CA HIS A 6 -11.63 -0.83 6.16
C HIS A 6 -11.05 -1.90 7.11
N ILE A 7 -11.38 -1.80 8.38
CA ILE A 7 -10.81 -2.66 9.42
C ILE A 7 -11.01 -4.16 9.16
N GLY A 8 -12.10 -4.55 8.51
CA GLY A 8 -12.36 -5.95 8.13
C GLY A 8 -11.34 -6.52 7.12
N HIS A 9 -10.56 -5.67 6.47
CA HIS A 9 -9.51 -6.09 5.53
C HIS A 9 -8.14 -6.26 6.19
N LEU A 10 -7.99 -6.00 7.50
CA LEU A 10 -6.69 -6.02 8.18
C LEU A 10 -5.95 -7.34 8.02
N ALA A 11 -6.63 -8.47 8.17
CA ALA A 11 -6.01 -9.79 8.06
C ALA A 11 -5.42 -10.04 6.66
N MET A 12 -6.14 -9.66 5.62
CA MET A 12 -5.68 -9.78 4.24
C MET A 12 -4.50 -8.85 3.97
N LEU A 13 -4.58 -7.58 4.37
CA LEU A 13 -3.48 -6.63 4.26
C LEU A 13 -2.23 -7.12 4.97
N ARG A 14 -2.38 -7.63 6.19
CA ARG A 14 -1.26 -8.19 6.97
C ARG A 14 -0.59 -9.35 6.22
N SER A 15 -1.37 -10.27 5.67
CA SER A 15 -0.85 -11.40 4.90
C SER A 15 -0.05 -10.94 3.69
N LEU A 16 -0.60 -10.04 2.88
CA LEU A 16 0.06 -9.52 1.68
C LEU A 16 1.30 -8.67 2.01
N ILE A 17 1.28 -7.89 3.07
CA ILE A 17 2.43 -7.11 3.52
C ILE A 17 3.56 -8.04 4.00
N ARG A 18 3.25 -9.09 4.73
CA ARG A 18 4.24 -10.09 5.13
C ARG A 18 4.86 -10.80 3.93
N ASP A 19 4.07 -11.18 2.94
CA ASP A 19 4.57 -11.76 1.70
C ASP A 19 5.49 -10.80 0.95
N GLY A 20 5.10 -9.54 0.86
CA GLY A 20 5.93 -8.49 0.27
C GLY A 20 7.25 -8.24 1.04
N ALA A 21 7.23 -8.37 2.36
CA ALA A 21 8.45 -8.30 3.17
C ALA A 21 9.39 -9.48 2.91
N ARG A 22 8.83 -10.69 2.72
CA ARG A 22 9.62 -11.88 2.39
C ARG A 22 10.25 -11.81 1.02
N ASP A 23 9.59 -11.20 0.04
CA ASP A 23 10.13 -11.07 -1.32
C ASP A 23 11.03 -9.83 -1.52
N GLY A 24 11.25 -9.04 -0.48
CA GLY A 24 12.10 -7.86 -0.51
C GLY A 24 11.41 -6.58 -0.95
N SER A 25 10.11 -6.60 -1.25
CA SER A 25 9.35 -5.42 -1.65
C SER A 25 9.10 -4.44 -0.51
N PHE A 26 9.02 -4.93 0.71
CA PHE A 26 8.81 -4.14 1.93
C PHE A 26 9.93 -4.38 2.95
N GLN A 27 9.89 -3.66 4.05
CA GLN A 27 10.89 -3.80 5.12
C GLN A 27 10.93 -5.24 5.64
N PRO A 28 12.12 -5.86 5.76
CA PRO A 28 12.24 -7.28 6.12
C PRO A 28 11.62 -7.61 7.49
N GLU A 29 11.66 -6.67 8.43
CA GLU A 29 11.14 -6.84 9.78
C GLU A 29 9.63 -7.13 9.81
N LEU A 30 8.91 -6.77 8.76
CA LEU A 30 7.47 -7.05 8.63
C LEU A 30 7.16 -8.51 8.28
N ALA A 31 8.17 -9.31 7.92
CA ALA A 31 7.99 -10.70 7.52
C ALA A 31 7.70 -11.66 8.69
N TRP A 32 8.08 -11.28 9.90
CA TRP A 32 7.91 -12.08 11.11
C TRP A 32 7.38 -11.28 12.29
N ASP A 33 7.03 -11.96 13.38
CA ASP A 33 6.61 -11.30 14.62
C ASP A 33 7.83 -10.66 15.31
N SER A 34 7.81 -9.33 15.39
CA SER A 34 8.81 -8.50 16.02
C SER A 34 8.14 -7.28 16.65
N ALA A 35 8.85 -6.54 17.48
CA ALA A 35 8.33 -5.29 18.07
C ALA A 35 7.97 -4.27 16.97
N GLU A 36 8.80 -4.16 15.94
CA GLU A 36 8.57 -3.28 14.78
C GLU A 36 7.33 -3.72 13.99
N SER A 37 7.19 -5.00 13.73
CA SER A 37 6.04 -5.59 13.02
C SER A 37 4.73 -5.36 13.79
N GLU A 38 4.72 -5.63 15.09
CA GLU A 38 3.55 -5.40 15.94
C GLU A 38 3.14 -3.93 15.98
N ARG A 39 4.10 -3.02 16.10
CA ARG A 39 3.86 -1.58 16.05
C ARG A 39 3.28 -1.15 14.71
N PHE A 40 3.87 -1.60 13.63
CA PHE A 40 3.40 -1.31 12.27
C PHE A 40 1.94 -1.74 12.08
N PHE A 41 1.60 -2.98 12.44
CA PHE A 41 0.24 -3.50 12.25
C PHE A 41 -0.77 -2.88 13.22
N ALA A 42 -0.35 -2.44 14.41
CA ALA A 42 -1.20 -1.66 15.30
C ALA A 42 -1.52 -0.26 14.71
N GLU A 43 -0.53 0.41 14.14
CA GLU A 43 -0.71 1.68 13.44
C GLU A 43 -1.58 1.51 12.18
N LEU A 44 -1.38 0.44 11.41
CA LEU A 44 -2.22 0.13 10.25
C LEU A 44 -3.67 -0.11 10.67
N LYS A 45 -3.90 -0.86 11.74
CA LYS A 45 -5.25 -1.05 12.31
C LYS A 45 -5.90 0.28 12.65
N GLN A 46 -5.17 1.19 13.28
CA GLN A 46 -5.66 2.52 13.62
C GLN A 46 -5.96 3.35 12.36
N ALA A 47 -5.11 3.30 11.35
CA ALA A 47 -5.33 3.97 10.08
C ALA A 47 -6.57 3.44 9.34
N LEU A 48 -6.82 2.14 9.35
CA LEU A 48 -8.02 1.55 8.76
C LEU A 48 -9.31 1.98 9.49
N LYS A 49 -9.23 2.26 10.78
CA LYS A 49 -10.37 2.76 11.57
C LYS A 49 -10.62 4.24 11.38
N SER A 50 -9.57 5.06 11.40
CA SER A 50 -9.66 6.52 11.45
C SER A 50 -9.26 7.23 10.16
N GLY A 51 -8.55 6.57 9.25
CA GLY A 51 -7.95 7.16 8.06
C GLY A 51 -6.61 7.86 8.30
N TYR A 52 -6.05 7.79 9.51
CA TYR A 52 -4.84 8.53 9.90
C TYR A 52 -3.88 7.69 10.71
N PHE A 53 -2.56 7.97 10.53
CA PHE A 53 -1.54 7.67 11.52
C PHE A 53 -1.34 8.85 12.45
N VAL A 54 -1.00 8.57 13.71
CA VAL A 54 -0.49 9.56 14.66
C VAL A 54 1.02 9.46 14.67
N VAL A 55 1.71 10.56 14.38
CA VAL A 55 3.17 10.65 14.39
C VAL A 55 3.62 11.70 15.37
N GLN A 56 4.77 11.45 16.02
CA GLN A 56 5.41 12.40 16.92
C GLN A 56 6.68 12.92 16.26
N ASP A 57 6.83 14.25 16.21
CA ASP A 57 8.07 14.87 15.79
C ASP A 57 9.17 14.58 16.82
N ARG A 58 10.33 14.15 16.37
CA ARG A 58 11.44 13.75 17.24
C ARG A 58 12.11 14.94 17.94
N GLU A 59 12.07 16.11 17.33
CA GLU A 59 12.71 17.32 17.86
C GLU A 59 11.77 18.11 18.75
N THR A 60 10.53 18.35 18.29
CA THR A 60 9.56 19.19 18.99
C THR A 60 8.67 18.42 19.94
N HIS A 61 8.61 17.09 19.83
CA HIS A 61 7.67 16.19 20.53
C HIS A 61 6.19 16.48 20.23
N GLU A 62 5.92 17.30 19.21
CA GLU A 62 4.56 17.59 18.78
C GLU A 62 3.93 16.36 18.09
N MET A 63 2.66 16.12 18.44
CA MET A 63 1.86 15.08 17.81
C MET A 63 1.15 15.66 16.59
N SER A 64 1.16 14.92 15.49
CA SER A 64 0.42 15.26 14.28
C SER A 64 -0.23 14.02 13.67
N THR A 65 -1.18 14.24 12.78
CA THR A 65 -1.82 13.16 12.04
C THR A 65 -1.39 13.18 10.58
N VAL A 66 -1.19 11.99 10.01
CA VAL A 66 -0.88 11.81 8.58
C VAL A 66 -2.00 10.99 7.97
N ALA A 67 -2.67 11.52 6.95
CA ALA A 67 -3.73 10.80 6.25
C ALA A 67 -3.16 9.60 5.50
N VAL A 68 -3.82 8.46 5.64
CA VAL A 68 -3.44 7.18 5.01
C VAL A 68 -4.67 6.57 4.33
N PRO A 69 -5.10 7.11 3.17
CA PRO A 69 -6.15 6.50 2.38
C PRO A 69 -5.72 5.12 1.88
N GLY A 70 -6.58 4.14 2.05
CA GLY A 70 -6.32 2.78 1.61
C GLY A 70 -7.43 2.24 0.73
N TYR A 71 -7.04 1.35 -0.18
CA TYR A 71 -7.95 0.68 -1.10
C TYR A 71 -7.62 -0.81 -1.17
N VAL A 72 -8.66 -1.60 -1.43
CA VAL A 72 -8.54 -3.02 -1.71
C VAL A 72 -9.04 -3.32 -3.13
N TYR A 73 -8.46 -4.33 -3.76
CA TYR A 73 -8.65 -4.66 -5.16
C TYR A 73 -9.18 -6.08 -5.33
N TRP A 74 -10.17 -6.22 -6.20
CA TRP A 74 -10.68 -7.50 -6.71
C TRP A 74 -10.30 -7.66 -8.18
N ALA A 75 -9.91 -8.87 -8.56
CA ALA A 75 -9.51 -9.18 -9.93
C ALA A 75 -10.68 -9.16 -10.92
N ASP A 76 -11.88 -9.42 -10.43
CA ASP A 76 -13.13 -9.38 -11.20
C ASP A 76 -14.21 -8.55 -10.49
N GLU A 77 -15.39 -8.47 -11.08
CA GLU A 77 -16.50 -7.66 -10.56
C GLU A 77 -17.30 -8.34 -9.44
N ASN A 78 -16.97 -9.57 -9.03
CA ASN A 78 -17.69 -10.33 -8.00
C ASN A 78 -17.32 -9.87 -6.58
N ILE A 79 -17.54 -8.58 -6.32
CA ILE A 79 -17.27 -7.99 -5.03
C ILE A 79 -18.22 -8.58 -3.98
N GLY A 80 -17.66 -9.12 -2.90
CA GLY A 80 -18.41 -9.70 -1.79
C GLY A 80 -18.62 -11.20 -1.88
N ALA A 81 -18.40 -11.84 -3.05
CA ALA A 81 -18.39 -13.29 -3.18
C ALA A 81 -17.04 -13.90 -2.79
N GLU A 82 -15.95 -13.15 -3.02
CA GLU A 82 -14.58 -13.55 -2.70
C GLU A 82 -13.85 -12.43 -1.96
N PRO A 83 -12.82 -12.74 -1.17
CA PRO A 83 -12.00 -11.71 -0.53
C PRO A 83 -11.21 -10.92 -1.59
N PRO A 84 -10.82 -9.66 -1.29
CA PRO A 84 -9.95 -8.90 -2.17
C PRO A 84 -8.58 -9.57 -2.30
N VAL A 85 -7.93 -9.36 -3.42
CA VAL A 85 -6.67 -10.02 -3.81
C VAL A 85 -5.48 -9.07 -3.89
N GLY A 86 -5.72 -7.78 -3.71
CA GLY A 86 -4.68 -6.77 -3.72
C GLY A 86 -5.07 -5.54 -2.90
N PHE A 87 -4.11 -4.66 -2.70
CA PHE A 87 -4.30 -3.43 -1.96
C PHE A 87 -3.37 -2.32 -2.42
N GLY A 88 -3.73 -1.07 -2.11
CA GLY A 88 -2.86 0.09 -2.18
C GLY A 88 -3.10 1.01 -1.00
N LEU A 89 -2.03 1.42 -0.34
CA LEU A 89 -2.05 2.40 0.74
C LEU A 89 -1.30 3.64 0.32
N PHE A 90 -1.95 4.76 0.43
CA PHE A 90 -1.34 6.07 0.20
C PHE A 90 -1.02 6.73 1.54
N ARG A 91 -0.06 7.62 1.53
CA ARG A 91 0.31 8.41 2.69
C ARG A 91 0.48 9.87 2.27
N ALA A 92 -0.16 10.78 2.98
CA ALA A 92 0.02 12.20 2.76
C ALA A 92 1.49 12.60 2.94
N VAL A 93 1.98 13.47 2.07
CA VAL A 93 3.35 13.96 2.14
C VAL A 93 3.38 15.44 2.54
N ARG A 94 4.45 15.84 3.19
CA ARG A 94 4.67 17.23 3.57
C ARG A 94 4.69 18.11 2.32
N GLY A 95 3.93 19.20 2.36
CA GLY A 95 3.83 20.11 1.22
C GLY A 95 2.66 19.79 0.27
N GLY A 96 1.85 18.81 0.60
CA GLY A 96 0.65 18.41 -0.16
C GLY A 96 0.86 17.19 -1.06
N GLY A 97 -0.24 16.61 -1.48
CA GLY A 97 -0.25 15.40 -2.28
C GLY A 97 0.03 14.13 -1.45
N PHE A 98 0.22 13.04 -2.16
CA PHE A 98 0.41 11.72 -1.57
C PHE A 98 1.61 11.00 -2.17
N GLU A 99 2.12 10.00 -1.44
CA GLU A 99 2.90 8.91 -2.01
C GLU A 99 2.06 7.64 -2.05
N LEU A 100 2.24 6.81 -3.08
CA LEU A 100 1.81 5.43 -3.00
C LEU A 100 2.83 4.71 -2.10
N TRP A 101 2.41 4.47 -0.86
CA TRP A 101 3.33 4.00 0.18
C TRP A 101 3.55 2.49 0.12
N LEU A 102 2.46 1.72 0.04
CA LEU A 102 2.50 0.26 -0.08
C LEU A 102 1.46 -0.20 -1.08
N ALA A 103 1.82 -1.14 -1.92
CA ALA A 103 0.90 -1.84 -2.80
C ALA A 103 1.30 -3.31 -2.92
N GLY A 104 0.34 -4.19 -2.91
CA GLY A 104 0.58 -5.62 -3.00
C GLY A 104 -0.55 -6.35 -3.72
N LEU A 105 -0.19 -7.48 -4.31
CA LEU A 105 -1.09 -8.36 -5.02
C LEU A 105 -0.74 -9.81 -4.67
N GLU A 106 -1.75 -10.66 -4.53
CA GLU A 106 -1.52 -12.10 -4.34
C GLU A 106 -0.57 -12.67 -5.39
N GLY A 107 0.38 -13.50 -4.94
CA GLY A 107 1.42 -14.05 -5.80
C GLY A 107 0.89 -14.83 -7.00
N ALA A 108 -0.21 -15.56 -6.81
CA ALA A 108 -0.85 -16.33 -7.88
C ALA A 108 -1.39 -15.48 -9.04
N LEU A 109 -1.63 -14.19 -8.81
CA LEU A 109 -2.17 -13.25 -9.82
C LEU A 109 -1.07 -12.39 -10.47
N ARG A 110 0.16 -12.51 -10.03
CA ARG A 110 1.30 -11.79 -10.61
C ARG A 110 1.61 -12.32 -12.01
N GLY A 111 2.04 -11.43 -12.90
CA GLY A 111 2.38 -11.78 -14.29
C GLY A 111 1.18 -12.02 -15.21
N LYS A 112 -0.04 -11.77 -14.75
CA LYS A 112 -1.28 -11.97 -15.51
C LYS A 112 -2.01 -10.66 -15.86
N GLY A 113 -1.34 -9.53 -15.70
CA GLY A 113 -1.90 -8.20 -15.99
C GLY A 113 -2.68 -7.56 -14.83
N HIS A 114 -2.93 -8.26 -13.73
CA HIS A 114 -3.67 -7.73 -12.58
C HIS A 114 -2.93 -6.59 -11.87
N GLY A 115 -1.61 -6.64 -11.79
CA GLY A 115 -0.81 -5.55 -11.23
C GLY A 115 -0.97 -4.26 -12.01
N LYS A 116 -0.96 -4.34 -13.33
CA LYS A 116 -1.21 -3.20 -14.22
C LYS A 116 -2.62 -2.63 -14.03
N ALA A 117 -3.63 -3.50 -13.99
CA ALA A 117 -5.02 -3.10 -13.78
C ALA A 117 -5.24 -2.47 -12.41
N MET A 118 -4.65 -3.02 -11.37
CA MET A 118 -4.73 -2.49 -10.00
C MET A 118 -4.06 -1.11 -9.90
N LEU A 119 -2.85 -0.95 -10.41
CA LEU A 119 -2.15 0.35 -10.40
C LEU A 119 -2.92 1.41 -11.18
N LYS A 120 -3.46 1.05 -12.36
CA LYS A 120 -4.31 1.96 -13.12
C LYS A 120 -5.51 2.41 -12.29
N ALA A 121 -6.22 1.49 -11.66
CA ALA A 121 -7.37 1.82 -10.81
C ALA A 121 -6.97 2.71 -9.62
N LEU A 122 -5.84 2.41 -8.95
CA LEU A 122 -5.32 3.21 -7.84
C LEU A 122 -5.00 4.65 -8.26
N PHE A 123 -4.33 4.85 -9.40
CA PHE A 123 -3.97 6.18 -9.89
C PHE A 123 -5.15 6.96 -10.49
N GLU A 124 -6.25 6.31 -10.81
CA GLU A 124 -7.50 6.97 -11.23
C GLU A 124 -8.34 7.49 -10.06
N THR A 125 -8.08 7.06 -8.82
CA THR A 125 -8.72 7.65 -7.63
C THR A 125 -8.28 9.10 -7.42
N PRO A 126 -9.07 9.93 -6.73
CA PRO A 126 -8.64 11.30 -6.40
C PRO A 126 -7.29 11.34 -5.66
N THR A 127 -7.06 10.42 -4.72
CA THR A 127 -5.78 10.27 -4.01
C THR A 127 -4.67 9.87 -4.97
N GLY A 128 -4.93 8.93 -5.86
CA GLY A 128 -3.97 8.45 -6.86
C GLY A 128 -3.55 9.56 -7.83
N ARG A 129 -4.47 10.39 -8.27
CA ARG A 129 -4.18 11.56 -9.13
C ARG A 129 -3.33 12.61 -8.45
N ALA A 130 -3.39 12.70 -7.12
CA ALA A 130 -2.57 13.59 -6.30
C ALA A 130 -1.25 12.94 -5.84
N THR A 131 -0.90 11.77 -6.35
CA THR A 131 0.32 11.06 -5.99
C THR A 131 1.54 11.72 -6.66
N ARG A 132 2.51 12.10 -5.84
CA ARG A 132 3.72 12.81 -6.28
C ARG A 132 4.89 11.88 -6.54
N PHE A 133 5.02 10.79 -5.77
CA PHE A 133 6.08 9.81 -5.95
C PHE A 133 5.69 8.43 -5.42
N VAL A 134 6.46 7.45 -5.85
CA VAL A 134 6.37 6.06 -5.39
C VAL A 134 7.79 5.58 -5.10
N ARG A 135 7.99 4.92 -3.97
CA ARG A 135 9.27 4.30 -3.62
C ARG A 135 9.26 2.83 -3.94
N VAL A 136 10.23 2.40 -4.72
CA VAL A 136 10.42 0.99 -5.05
C VAL A 136 11.74 0.52 -4.43
N ARG A 137 11.69 -0.53 -3.62
CA ARG A 137 12.90 -1.10 -3.01
C ARG A 137 13.68 -1.89 -4.06
N ARG A 138 14.97 -1.58 -4.19
CA ARG A 138 15.88 -2.29 -5.11
C ARG A 138 16.05 -3.77 -4.76
N SER A 139 15.84 -4.14 -3.50
CA SER A 139 15.89 -5.53 -3.03
C SER A 139 14.73 -6.39 -3.51
N SER A 140 13.66 -5.77 -4.02
CA SER A 140 12.54 -6.53 -4.59
C SER A 140 12.95 -7.16 -5.92
N ARG A 141 12.68 -8.45 -6.06
CA ARG A 141 12.82 -9.14 -7.36
C ARG A 141 11.84 -8.62 -8.43
N TYR A 142 10.83 -7.87 -8.02
CA TYR A 142 9.84 -7.24 -8.89
C TYR A 142 10.13 -5.77 -9.19
N ALA A 143 11.21 -5.21 -8.67
CA ALA A 143 11.51 -3.78 -8.74
C ALA A 143 11.50 -3.26 -10.18
N GLU A 144 12.12 -3.97 -11.10
CA GLU A 144 12.19 -3.56 -12.51
C GLU A 144 10.80 -3.60 -13.18
N ALA A 145 10.03 -4.66 -12.93
CA ALA A 145 8.69 -4.78 -13.49
C ALA A 145 7.75 -3.69 -12.96
N VAL A 146 7.83 -3.39 -11.66
CA VAL A 146 7.06 -2.31 -11.04
C VAL A 146 7.48 -0.95 -11.59
N ALA A 147 8.76 -0.68 -11.76
CA ALA A 147 9.26 0.56 -12.34
C ALA A 147 8.70 0.80 -13.75
N ARG A 148 8.69 -0.22 -14.61
CA ARG A 148 8.09 -0.13 -15.94
C ARG A 148 6.60 0.17 -15.90
N LEU A 149 5.85 -0.43 -14.97
CA LEU A 149 4.43 -0.13 -14.78
C LEU A 149 4.20 1.32 -14.35
N LEU A 150 5.07 1.84 -13.48
CA LEU A 150 4.98 3.22 -12.99
C LEU A 150 5.30 4.24 -14.09
N GLU A 151 6.21 3.93 -15.01
CA GLU A 151 6.54 4.80 -16.16
C GLU A 151 5.30 5.09 -17.02
N VAL A 152 4.41 4.11 -17.21
CA VAL A 152 3.14 4.29 -17.94
C VAL A 152 2.25 5.36 -17.29
N HIS A 153 2.39 5.57 -15.98
CA HIS A 153 1.65 6.58 -15.22
C HIS A 153 2.42 7.90 -15.04
N GLY A 154 3.54 8.09 -15.76
CA GLY A 154 4.31 9.33 -15.75
C GLY A 154 5.38 9.42 -14.66
N PHE A 155 5.64 8.36 -13.91
CA PHE A 155 6.73 8.33 -12.93
C PHE A 155 8.06 8.03 -13.62
N THR A 156 9.09 8.77 -13.26
CA THR A 156 10.47 8.57 -13.73
C THR A 156 11.40 8.30 -12.57
N ALA A 157 12.43 7.51 -12.83
CA ALA A 157 13.46 7.22 -11.83
C ALA A 157 14.32 8.45 -11.52
#